data_4d35f8963fd00832c07c695dd65491fd
#
_entry.id   4d35f8963fd00832c07c695dd65491fd
#
_cell.length_a   1.000
_cell.length_b   1.000
_cell.length_c   1.000
_cell.angle_alpha   90.00
_cell.angle_beta   90.00
_cell.angle_gamma   90.00
#
_symmetry.space_group_name_H-M   'P 1'
#
loop_
_entity.id
_entity.type
_entity.pdbx_description
1 polymer ?
#
loop_
_entity_poly.entity_id
_entity_poly.type
_entity_poly.pdbx_seq_one_letter_code
_entity_poly.pdbx_strand_id
1 'polypeptide(L)'
;MTSERIETRELRVVRPHERDAGTAQTPGMAREAGVARSTVGSEKLWVGYVTMAPGMKSGVHHHGPLESAIYVISGRARMRFGPKLERTLDAGPGDFIFVPPEAVHQEINLSDDEPVEMIVARDGQENIVVNVE
;
A
#
# COMPACT_ATOMS: atom_id res chain seq x y z
N MET A 1 6.42 -12.60 -31.76
CA MET A 1 5.92 -11.26 -31.47
C MET A 1 5.96 -10.39 -32.69
N THR A 2 4.89 -9.69 -32.96
CA THR A 2 4.79 -8.83 -34.14
C THR A 2 5.30 -7.43 -33.82
N SER A 3 5.69 -6.67 -34.86
CA SER A 3 6.05 -5.26 -34.69
C SER A 3 4.87 -4.43 -34.20
N GLU A 4 3.66 -4.79 -34.60
CA GLU A 4 2.44 -4.14 -34.10
C GLU A 4 2.33 -4.18 -32.61
N ARG A 5 2.63 -5.32 -31.97
CA ARG A 5 2.61 -5.46 -30.53
C ARG A 5 3.66 -4.58 -29.84
N ILE A 6 4.83 -4.43 -30.45
CA ILE A 6 5.89 -3.58 -29.96
C ILE A 6 5.48 -2.11 -30.06
N GLU A 7 4.85 -1.72 -31.15
CA GLU A 7 4.44 -0.35 -31.42
C GLU A 7 3.38 0.16 -30.44
N THR A 8 2.55 -0.75 -29.90
CA THR A 8 1.49 -0.37 -28.97
C THR A 8 1.94 -0.35 -27.50
N ARG A 9 3.21 -0.66 -27.25
CA ARG A 9 3.76 -0.66 -25.89
C ARG A 9 4.22 0.74 -25.51
N GLU A 10 3.34 1.46 -24.87
CA GLU A 10 3.61 2.84 -24.48
C GLU A 10 3.86 2.95 -22.98
N LEU A 11 4.76 3.86 -22.63
CA LEU A 11 4.91 4.26 -21.24
C LEU A 11 3.79 5.21 -20.88
N ARG A 12 3.36 5.19 -19.62
CA ARG A 12 2.32 6.08 -19.12
C ARG A 12 2.74 6.71 -17.81
N VAL A 13 2.27 7.92 -17.61
CA VAL A 13 2.44 8.63 -16.34
C VAL A 13 1.07 8.79 -15.72
N VAL A 14 0.94 8.46 -14.45
CA VAL A 14 -0.26 8.72 -13.66
C VAL A 14 0.05 9.89 -12.75
N ARG A 15 -0.61 11.02 -13.00
CA ARG A 15 -0.43 12.23 -12.20
C ARG A 15 -1.19 12.12 -10.89
N PRO A 16 -0.88 12.96 -9.88
CA PRO A 16 -1.59 12.89 -8.59
C PRO A 16 -3.12 12.95 -8.71
N HIS A 17 -3.65 13.79 -9.60
CA HIS A 17 -5.09 13.93 -9.79
C HIS A 17 -5.72 12.79 -10.59
N GLU A 18 -4.91 11.88 -11.13
CA GLU A 18 -5.38 10.74 -11.91
C GLU A 18 -5.38 9.45 -11.12
N ARG A 19 -4.91 9.49 -9.87
CA ARG A 19 -4.92 8.31 -9.01
C ARG A 19 -6.35 7.88 -8.72
N ASP A 20 -6.54 6.60 -8.46
CA ASP A 20 -7.85 6.02 -8.19
C ASP A 20 -8.05 5.79 -6.70
N ALA A 21 -8.90 6.60 -6.08
CA ALA A 21 -9.25 6.48 -4.66
C ALA A 21 -10.35 5.43 -4.42
N GLY A 22 -10.88 4.81 -5.48
CA GLY A 22 -11.90 3.77 -5.39
C GLY A 22 -11.36 2.41 -4.99
N THR A 23 -10.05 2.29 -4.72
CA THR A 23 -9.42 1.04 -4.26
C THR A 23 -9.87 0.69 -2.84
N ALA A 24 -9.67 -0.58 -2.46
CA ALA A 24 -10.06 -1.07 -1.14
C ALA A 24 -9.34 -0.31 -0.02
N GLN A 25 -10.07 0.04 1.02
CA GLN A 25 -9.58 0.85 2.13
C GLN A 25 -9.51 0.05 3.43
N THR A 26 -8.70 0.55 4.36
CA THR A 26 -8.63 0.09 5.74
C THR A 26 -8.94 1.28 6.64
N PRO A 27 -9.76 1.11 7.69
CA PRO A 27 -10.01 2.22 8.61
C PRO A 27 -8.70 2.84 9.13
N GLY A 28 -8.62 4.15 9.16
CA GLY A 28 -7.45 4.89 9.62
C GLY A 28 -6.41 5.17 8.55
N MET A 29 -6.60 4.65 7.34
CA MET A 29 -5.67 4.84 6.21
C MET A 29 -6.44 5.32 4.99
N ALA A 30 -5.78 6.09 4.13
CA ALA A 30 -6.32 6.47 2.83
C ALA A 30 -5.38 5.96 1.73
N ARG A 31 -5.92 5.21 0.78
CA ARG A 31 -5.17 4.64 -0.34
C ARG A 31 -5.66 5.20 -1.67
N GLU A 32 -4.70 5.48 -2.56
CA GLU A 32 -4.99 5.88 -3.93
C GLU A 32 -4.13 5.02 -4.85
N ALA A 33 -4.75 4.30 -5.77
CA ALA A 33 -4.00 3.50 -6.73
C ALA A 33 -3.30 4.41 -7.74
N GLY A 34 -2.00 4.22 -7.91
CA GLY A 34 -1.22 4.91 -8.94
C GLY A 34 -1.08 4.04 -10.18
N VAL A 35 -0.43 2.89 -10.01
CA VAL A 35 -0.31 1.90 -11.10
C VAL A 35 -1.18 0.72 -10.74
N ALA A 36 -2.23 0.51 -11.51
CA ALA A 36 -3.20 -0.55 -11.26
C ALA A 36 -3.97 -0.83 -12.54
N ARG A 37 -4.77 -1.90 -12.52
CA ARG A 37 -5.64 -2.18 -13.66
C ARG A 37 -6.60 -1.01 -13.93
N SER A 38 -7.09 -0.38 -12.89
CA SER A 38 -8.05 0.73 -13.00
C SER A 38 -7.43 2.01 -13.55
N THR A 39 -6.11 2.16 -13.50
CA THR A 39 -5.44 3.36 -13.99
C THR A 39 -4.73 3.14 -15.34
N VAL A 40 -3.91 2.11 -15.43
CA VAL A 40 -3.07 1.88 -16.64
C VAL A 40 -3.28 0.50 -17.25
N GLY A 41 -4.18 -0.32 -16.72
CA GLY A 41 -4.42 -1.66 -17.22
C GLY A 41 -3.31 -2.65 -16.89
N SER A 42 -2.58 -2.43 -15.80
CA SER A 42 -1.54 -3.38 -15.38
C SER A 42 -2.18 -4.72 -15.00
N GLU A 43 -1.47 -5.80 -15.27
CA GLU A 43 -1.99 -7.14 -15.01
C GLU A 43 -1.55 -7.71 -13.67
N LYS A 44 -0.32 -7.43 -13.27
CA LYS A 44 0.27 -8.00 -12.05
C LYS A 44 0.56 -6.96 -10.99
N LEU A 45 1.07 -5.83 -11.40
CA LEU A 45 1.59 -4.83 -10.48
C LEU A 45 0.49 -3.87 -10.03
N TRP A 46 0.39 -3.71 -8.72
CA TRP A 46 -0.43 -2.69 -8.08
C TRP A 46 0.49 -1.83 -7.22
N VAL A 47 0.51 -0.53 -7.46
CA VAL A 47 1.32 0.41 -6.67
C VAL A 47 0.45 1.60 -6.30
N GLY A 48 0.39 1.93 -5.02
CA GLY A 48 -0.45 3.00 -4.53
C GLY A 48 0.24 3.93 -3.57
N TYR A 49 -0.35 5.09 -3.41
CA TYR A 49 0.04 6.11 -2.46
C TYR A 49 -0.88 6.00 -1.24
N VAL A 50 -0.28 5.97 -0.05
CA VAL A 50 -1.01 5.72 1.19
C VAL A 50 -0.65 6.78 2.21
N THR A 51 -1.65 7.30 2.88
CA THR A 51 -1.45 8.28 3.96
C THR A 51 -2.17 7.85 5.23
N MET A 52 -1.58 8.23 6.37
CA MET A 52 -2.22 8.11 7.68
C MET A 52 -2.13 9.47 8.36
N ALA A 53 -3.26 9.97 8.83
CA ALA A 53 -3.31 11.23 9.57
C ALA A 53 -2.55 11.09 10.91
N PRO A 54 -2.12 12.22 11.50
CA PRO A 54 -1.45 12.20 12.81
C PRO A 54 -2.27 11.46 13.85
N GLY A 55 -1.60 10.67 14.68
CA GLY A 55 -2.22 9.94 15.79
C GLY A 55 -3.12 8.79 15.40
N MET A 56 -3.25 8.47 14.11
CA MET A 56 -4.16 7.43 13.65
C MET A 56 -3.55 6.05 13.73
N LYS A 57 -4.43 5.06 13.88
CA LYS A 57 -4.10 3.64 13.78
C LYS A 57 -4.98 3.03 12.71
N SER A 58 -4.44 2.10 11.95
CA SER A 58 -5.27 1.33 11.01
C SER A 58 -6.10 0.29 11.76
N GLY A 59 -7.14 -0.23 11.12
CA GLY A 59 -7.74 -1.49 11.54
C GLY A 59 -6.73 -2.62 11.39
N VAL A 60 -6.97 -3.73 12.07
CA VAL A 60 -6.15 -4.93 11.94
C VAL A 60 -6.58 -5.66 10.66
N HIS A 61 -5.62 -5.99 9.81
CA HIS A 61 -5.95 -6.51 8.46
C HIS A 61 -4.82 -7.34 7.88
N HIS A 62 -5.11 -8.03 6.78
CA HIS A 62 -4.11 -8.65 5.91
C HIS A 62 -4.53 -8.51 4.45
N HIS A 63 -3.67 -8.92 3.54
CA HIS A 63 -3.88 -8.77 2.11
C HIS A 63 -3.97 -10.11 1.37
N GLY A 64 -4.45 -11.14 2.05
CA GLY A 64 -4.59 -12.47 1.45
C GLY A 64 -3.26 -13.02 0.96
N PRO A 65 -3.24 -13.65 -0.22
CA PRO A 65 -2.02 -14.29 -0.74
C PRO A 65 -1.02 -13.32 -1.35
N LEU A 66 -1.28 -12.02 -1.32
CA LEU A 66 -0.40 -11.03 -1.95
C LEU A 66 0.79 -10.68 -1.08
N GLU A 67 1.94 -10.51 -1.71
CA GLU A 67 3.10 -9.87 -1.09
C GLU A 67 2.99 -8.37 -1.23
N SER A 68 3.49 -7.64 -0.24
CA SER A 68 3.54 -6.18 -0.31
C SER A 68 4.92 -5.68 0.07
N ALA A 69 5.34 -4.61 -0.57
CA ALA A 69 6.49 -3.83 -0.16
C ALA A 69 6.00 -2.41 0.12
N ILE A 70 6.45 -1.85 1.22
CA ILE A 70 6.08 -0.49 1.63
C ILE A 70 7.36 0.35 1.66
N TYR A 71 7.31 1.52 1.05
CA TYR A 71 8.38 2.51 1.16
C TYR A 71 7.87 3.73 1.91
N VAL A 72 8.52 4.10 3.00
CA VAL A 72 8.12 5.27 3.80
C VAL A 72 8.74 6.53 3.18
N ILE A 73 7.89 7.45 2.75
CA ILE A 73 8.30 8.72 2.19
C ILE A 73 8.58 9.71 3.33
N SER A 74 7.64 9.82 4.25
CA SER A 74 7.73 10.77 5.36
C SER A 74 6.95 10.25 6.56
N GLY A 75 7.30 10.74 7.74
CA GLY A 75 6.68 10.34 8.99
C GLY A 75 7.33 9.09 9.57
N ARG A 76 6.76 8.60 10.66
CA ARG A 76 7.24 7.41 11.36
C ARG A 76 6.07 6.48 11.63
N ALA A 77 6.20 5.26 11.15
CA ALA A 77 5.16 4.25 11.27
C ALA A 77 5.63 3.11 12.17
N ARG A 78 4.72 2.59 12.97
CA ARG A 78 4.92 1.36 13.72
C ARG A 78 3.99 0.30 13.16
N MET A 79 4.53 -0.89 12.94
CA MET A 79 3.74 -2.06 12.56
C MET A 79 3.63 -2.97 13.75
N ARG A 80 2.42 -3.42 14.07
CA ARG A 80 2.20 -4.49 15.04
C ARG A 80 1.85 -5.75 14.27
N PHE A 81 2.44 -6.87 14.64
CA PHE A 81 2.24 -8.14 13.95
C PHE A 81 2.49 -9.31 14.90
N GLY A 82 2.35 -10.51 14.39
CA GLY A 82 2.48 -11.73 15.19
C GLY A 82 1.10 -12.26 15.62
N PRO A 83 1.05 -13.49 16.17
CA PRO A 83 -0.23 -14.15 16.47
C PRO A 83 -1.17 -13.36 17.38
N LYS A 84 -0.61 -12.55 18.26
CA LYS A 84 -1.38 -11.70 19.20
C LYS A 84 -1.05 -10.23 19.01
N LEU A 85 -0.49 -9.85 17.87
CA LEU A 85 -0.01 -8.50 17.59
C LEU A 85 0.99 -8.01 18.66
N GLU A 86 1.74 -8.94 19.23
CA GLU A 86 2.67 -8.63 20.33
C GLU A 86 4.03 -8.15 19.85
N ARG A 87 4.34 -8.32 18.55
CA ARG A 87 5.62 -7.88 17.99
C ARG A 87 5.44 -6.56 17.27
N THR A 88 6.48 -5.74 17.30
CA THR A 88 6.47 -4.43 16.66
C THR A 88 7.75 -4.20 15.88
N LEU A 89 7.65 -3.36 14.84
CA LEU A 89 8.79 -2.76 14.19
C LEU A 89 8.45 -1.32 13.84
N ASP A 90 9.48 -0.48 13.79
CA ASP A 90 9.31 0.93 13.44
C ASP A 90 10.07 1.24 12.16
N ALA A 91 9.50 2.10 11.35
CA ALA A 91 10.10 2.53 10.10
C ALA A 91 9.93 4.02 9.92
N GLY A 92 10.93 4.66 9.33
CA GLY A 92 10.95 6.09 9.02
C GLY A 92 11.31 6.33 7.57
N PRO A 93 11.49 7.62 7.19
CA PRO A 93 11.75 7.98 5.80
C PRO A 93 12.93 7.22 5.20
N GLY A 94 12.71 6.64 4.02
CA GLY A 94 13.72 5.88 3.31
C GLY A 94 13.71 4.39 3.61
N ASP A 95 12.95 3.93 4.61
CA ASP A 95 12.90 2.52 4.96
C ASP A 95 11.92 1.76 4.08
N PHE A 96 12.25 0.51 3.79
CA PHE A 96 11.35 -0.44 3.16
C PHE A 96 10.84 -1.44 4.19
N ILE A 97 9.57 -1.79 4.09
CA ILE A 97 8.95 -2.85 4.91
C ILE A 97 8.44 -3.94 3.98
N PHE A 98 8.75 -5.18 4.29
CA PHE A 98 8.16 -6.32 3.57
C PHE A 98 7.00 -6.89 4.36
N VAL A 99 5.86 -7.07 3.71
CA VAL A 99 4.67 -7.71 4.30
C VAL A 99 4.42 -9.02 3.54
N PRO A 100 4.72 -10.17 4.16
CA PRO A 100 4.49 -11.46 3.51
C PRO A 100 2.99 -11.76 3.35
N PRO A 101 2.65 -12.76 2.51
CA PRO A 101 1.26 -13.17 2.36
C PRO A 101 0.63 -13.56 3.70
N GLU A 102 -0.64 -13.23 3.86
CA GLU A 102 -1.46 -13.62 5.03
C GLU A 102 -1.02 -13.00 6.35
N ALA A 103 -0.06 -12.08 6.34
CA ALA A 103 0.44 -11.46 7.57
C ALA A 103 -0.57 -10.48 8.15
N VAL A 104 -1.17 -10.83 9.25
CA VAL A 104 -2.08 -9.96 9.99
C VAL A 104 -1.27 -8.89 10.69
N HIS A 105 -1.63 -7.63 10.48
CA HIS A 105 -0.87 -6.51 11.02
C HIS A 105 -1.76 -5.29 11.26
N GLN A 106 -1.22 -4.34 11.99
CA GLN A 106 -1.82 -3.04 12.23
C GLN A 106 -0.74 -1.99 12.07
N GLU A 107 -1.08 -0.88 11.43
CA GLU A 107 -0.17 0.24 11.22
C GLU A 107 -0.55 1.40 12.13
N ILE A 108 0.45 2.04 12.71
CA ILE A 108 0.25 3.12 13.68
C ILE A 108 1.14 4.30 13.27
N ASN A 109 0.54 5.48 13.18
CA ASN A 109 1.32 6.71 13.05
C ASN A 109 1.76 7.13 14.46
N LEU A 110 3.08 7.16 14.67
CA LEU A 110 3.65 7.48 15.98
C LEU A 110 3.64 8.98 16.31
N SER A 111 3.35 9.84 15.33
CA SER A 111 3.35 11.29 15.54
C SER A 111 1.94 11.79 15.80
N ASP A 112 1.83 12.78 16.70
CA ASP A 112 0.57 13.45 16.99
C ASP A 112 0.33 14.64 16.06
N ASP A 113 1.33 15.07 15.31
CA ASP A 113 1.23 16.30 14.52
C ASP A 113 1.65 16.17 13.04
N GLU A 114 2.21 15.02 12.64
CA GLU A 114 2.63 14.82 11.27
C GLU A 114 2.02 13.56 10.65
N PRO A 115 1.62 13.61 9.37
CA PRO A 115 1.13 12.42 8.68
C PRO A 115 2.25 11.46 8.34
N VAL A 116 1.90 10.22 8.07
CA VAL A 116 2.78 9.24 7.42
C VAL A 116 2.38 9.17 5.96
N GLU A 117 3.37 9.22 5.07
CA GLU A 117 3.17 9.02 3.64
C GLU A 117 3.99 7.83 3.20
N MET A 118 3.37 6.93 2.45
CA MET A 118 4.01 5.68 2.02
C MET A 118 3.63 5.35 0.59
N ILE A 119 4.51 4.60 -0.08
CA ILE A 119 4.18 3.91 -1.32
C ILE A 119 4.06 2.43 -0.98
N VAL A 120 3.01 1.79 -1.48
CA VAL A 120 2.78 0.36 -1.31
C VAL A 120 2.73 -0.29 -2.67
N ALA A 121 3.53 -1.34 -2.84
CA ALA A 121 3.54 -2.16 -4.07
C ALA A 121 3.05 -3.56 -3.71
N ARG A 122 2.22 -4.14 -4.57
CA ARG A 122 1.71 -5.51 -4.43
C ARG A 122 1.80 -6.24 -5.75
N ASP A 123 1.88 -7.56 -5.68
CA ASP A 123 2.04 -8.42 -6.84
C ASP A 123 0.71 -8.95 -7.40
N GLY A 124 -0.40 -8.25 -7.18
CA GLY A 124 -1.69 -8.62 -7.72
C GLY A 124 -2.67 -7.47 -7.74
N GLN A 125 -3.69 -7.60 -8.58
CA GLN A 125 -4.72 -6.58 -8.80
C GLN A 125 -5.90 -6.71 -7.88
N GLU A 126 -6.07 -7.88 -7.29
CA GLU A 126 -7.18 -8.10 -6.37
C GLU A 126 -7.05 -7.12 -5.23
N ASN A 127 -8.04 -6.27 -5.04
CA ASN A 127 -8.04 -5.31 -3.94
C ASN A 127 -8.34 -6.05 -2.64
N ILE A 128 -7.40 -6.90 -2.23
CA ILE A 128 -7.58 -7.73 -1.05
C ILE A 128 -7.16 -6.95 0.18
N VAL A 129 -8.15 -6.51 0.92
CA VAL A 129 -7.97 -6.00 2.28
C VAL A 129 -8.97 -6.76 3.13
N VAL A 130 -8.46 -7.65 3.97
CA VAL A 130 -9.29 -8.44 4.87
C VAL A 130 -9.17 -7.85 6.25
N ASN A 131 -10.17 -7.10 6.66
CA ASN A 131 -10.23 -6.49 7.98
C ASN A 131 -10.68 -7.56 8.98
N VAL A 132 -9.88 -7.81 10.01
CA VAL A 132 -10.10 -8.94 10.93
C VAL A 132 -10.58 -8.54 12.31
N GLU A 133 -10.92 -7.28 12.50
CA GLU A 133 -11.64 -6.86 13.71
C GLU A 133 -12.42 -5.58 13.53
#